data_7fb565e203d29426f16457ad6d34308b
#
_entry.id   7fb565e203d29426f16457ad6d34308b
#
_cell.length_a   1.000
_cell.length_b   1.000
_cell.length_c   1.000
_cell.angle_alpha   90.00
_cell.angle_beta   90.00
_cell.angle_gamma   90.00
#
_symmetry.space_group_name_H-M   'P 1'
#
loop_
_entity.id
_entity.type
_entity.pdbx_description
1 polymer ?
#
loop_
_entity_poly.entity_id
_entity_poly.type
_entity_poly.pdbx_seq_one_letter_code
_entity_poly.pdbx_strand_id
1 'polypeptide(L)'
;MIIIGAAAIIAGSYINTWLGVAVAVLFFVGLGWWLMHEPVPGAADPATVVTSETPPGTHRVLVVAPPGTTTLAVPLGADVLVVVPALSSPSEALTGAVDDRRHDAEETAAALASGLPRARVEVGADDPALAVEDALRVFGADEVLVVGDDGMFDAIRKRVALPVSRA
;
A
#
# COMPACT_ATOMS: atom_id res chain seq x y z
N MET A 1 -18.91 13.85 -16.20
CA MET A 1 -18.30 15.21 -16.15
C MET A 1 -17.36 15.50 -17.32
N ILE A 2 -16.50 14.60 -17.74
CA ILE A 2 -15.53 14.81 -18.85
C ILE A 2 -16.23 15.16 -20.19
N ILE A 3 -17.33 14.50 -20.53
CA ILE A 3 -18.07 14.71 -21.77
C ILE A 3 -18.69 16.11 -21.84
N ILE A 4 -19.22 16.62 -20.74
CA ILE A 4 -19.82 17.96 -20.65
C ILE A 4 -18.75 19.05 -20.81
N GLY A 5 -17.56 18.85 -20.21
CA GLY A 5 -16.43 19.77 -20.35
C GLY A 5 -15.90 19.86 -21.78
N ALA A 6 -15.77 18.71 -22.46
CA ALA A 6 -15.34 18.65 -23.86
C ALA A 6 -16.33 19.38 -24.80
N ALA A 7 -17.62 19.20 -24.59
CA ALA A 7 -18.67 19.88 -25.38
C ALA A 7 -18.64 21.42 -25.18
N ALA A 8 -18.39 21.89 -23.97
CA ALA A 8 -18.28 23.32 -23.66
C ALA A 8 -17.05 23.98 -24.32
N ILE A 9 -15.92 23.28 -24.36
CA ILE A 9 -14.67 23.73 -25.01
C ILE A 9 -14.90 23.87 -26.53
N ILE A 10 -15.53 22.86 -27.16
CA ILE A 10 -15.82 22.86 -28.59
C ILE A 10 -16.79 23.99 -28.94
N ALA A 11 -17.87 24.17 -28.20
CA ALA A 11 -18.82 25.24 -28.42
C ALA A 11 -18.20 26.65 -28.22
N GLY A 12 -17.35 26.80 -27.21
CA GLY A 12 -16.64 28.06 -26.93
C GLY A 12 -15.67 28.46 -28.05
N SER A 13 -14.95 27.51 -28.63
CA SER A 13 -13.98 27.75 -29.71
C SER A 13 -14.66 28.14 -31.05
N TYR A 14 -15.93 27.80 -31.26
CA TYR A 14 -16.71 28.17 -32.43
C TYR A 14 -17.16 29.66 -32.37
N ILE A 15 -17.36 30.21 -31.17
CA ILE A 15 -17.82 31.57 -30.97
C ILE A 15 -16.64 32.55 -30.97
N ASN A 16 -15.57 32.22 -30.27
CA ASN A 16 -14.36 33.03 -30.21
C ASN A 16 -13.19 32.13 -29.71
N THR A 17 -12.09 32.08 -30.45
CA THR A 17 -10.92 31.28 -30.12
C THR A 17 -10.37 31.57 -28.72
N TRP A 18 -10.37 32.82 -28.28
CA TRP A 18 -9.92 33.23 -26.96
C TRP A 18 -10.82 32.71 -25.84
N LEU A 19 -12.14 32.69 -26.09
CA LEU A 19 -13.11 32.17 -25.12
C LEU A 19 -12.94 30.64 -24.93
N GLY A 20 -12.70 29.93 -26.02
CA GLY A 20 -12.40 28.47 -25.97
C GLY A 20 -11.16 28.15 -25.16
N VAL A 21 -10.08 28.93 -25.33
CA VAL A 21 -8.84 28.81 -24.55
C VAL A 21 -9.08 29.07 -23.07
N ALA A 22 -9.81 30.13 -22.73
CA ALA A 22 -10.10 30.45 -21.33
C ALA A 22 -10.92 29.36 -20.63
N VAL A 23 -11.93 28.81 -21.31
CA VAL A 23 -12.74 27.69 -20.79
C VAL A 23 -11.89 26.44 -20.61
N ALA A 24 -10.99 26.14 -21.56
CA ALA A 24 -10.09 25.00 -21.45
C ALA A 24 -9.15 25.12 -20.24
N VAL A 25 -8.52 26.27 -20.04
CA VAL A 25 -7.64 26.53 -18.89
C VAL A 25 -8.41 26.38 -17.58
N LEU A 26 -9.59 26.96 -17.44
CA LEU A 26 -10.41 26.81 -16.24
C LEU A 26 -10.81 25.36 -15.98
N PHE A 27 -11.13 24.63 -17.03
CA PHE A 27 -11.47 23.20 -16.91
C PHE A 27 -10.29 22.36 -16.42
N PHE A 28 -9.10 22.56 -16.99
CA PHE A 28 -7.91 21.82 -16.57
C PHE A 28 -7.42 22.21 -15.17
N VAL A 29 -7.51 23.48 -14.81
CA VAL A 29 -7.21 23.95 -13.45
C VAL A 29 -8.20 23.36 -12.45
N GLY A 30 -9.50 23.39 -12.76
CA GLY A 30 -10.53 22.81 -11.92
C GLY A 30 -10.39 21.29 -11.79
N LEU A 31 -10.08 20.60 -12.88
CA LEU A 31 -9.83 19.14 -12.89
C LEU A 31 -8.57 18.78 -12.09
N GLY A 32 -7.49 19.54 -12.25
CA GLY A 32 -6.26 19.35 -11.49
C GLY A 32 -6.48 19.58 -9.99
N TRP A 33 -7.21 20.63 -9.64
CA TRP A 33 -7.58 20.92 -8.25
C TRP A 33 -8.47 19.81 -7.66
N TRP A 34 -9.44 19.32 -8.43
CA TRP A 34 -10.33 18.24 -8.03
C TRP A 34 -9.56 16.93 -7.82
N LEU A 35 -8.65 16.56 -8.74
CA LEU A 35 -7.80 15.37 -8.61
C LEU A 35 -6.84 15.44 -7.40
N MET A 36 -6.40 16.65 -7.03
CA MET A 36 -5.57 16.84 -5.83
C MET A 36 -6.37 16.79 -4.52
N HIS A 37 -7.69 17.01 -4.57
CA HIS A 37 -8.56 17.06 -3.40
C HIS A 37 -9.53 15.88 -3.30
N GLU A 38 -9.53 14.98 -4.28
CA GLU A 38 -10.22 13.70 -4.08
C GLU A 38 -9.45 12.89 -3.04
N PRO A 39 -10.13 12.48 -1.95
CA PRO A 39 -9.58 11.46 -1.10
C PRO A 39 -9.39 10.22 -1.97
N VAL A 40 -8.17 9.72 -2.06
CA VAL A 40 -7.84 8.49 -2.79
C VAL A 40 -8.82 7.42 -2.32
N PRO A 41 -9.66 6.84 -3.23
CA PRO A 41 -10.56 5.76 -2.85
C PRO A 41 -9.72 4.60 -2.32
N GLY A 42 -9.80 4.33 -1.03
CA GLY A 42 -8.94 3.37 -0.33
C GLY A 42 -7.90 3.99 0.60
N ALA A 43 -7.75 5.33 0.66
CA ALA A 43 -7.20 5.94 1.84
C ALA A 43 -8.17 5.60 2.98
N ALA A 44 -7.87 4.54 3.71
CA ALA A 44 -8.60 4.21 4.92
C ALA A 44 -8.70 5.49 5.73
N ASP A 45 -9.94 5.83 6.09
CA ASP A 45 -10.25 6.90 7.02
C ASP A 45 -9.19 6.85 8.14
N PRO A 46 -8.48 7.93 8.49
CA PRO A 46 -7.57 7.91 9.64
C PRO A 46 -8.35 7.72 10.96
N ALA A 47 -9.63 7.46 10.85
CA ALA A 47 -10.52 7.14 11.92
C ALA A 47 -10.28 5.69 12.34
N THR A 48 -9.77 5.61 13.49
CA THR A 48 -9.58 4.43 14.29
C THR A 48 -8.24 3.73 14.04
N VAL A 49 -7.16 4.42 14.40
CA VAL A 49 -6.10 3.72 15.10
C VAL A 49 -6.80 3.03 16.27
N VAL A 50 -7.27 1.79 16.04
CA VAL A 50 -7.48 0.87 17.15
C VAL A 50 -6.08 0.65 17.67
N THR A 51 -5.67 1.53 18.56
CA THR A 51 -4.55 1.30 19.44
C THR A 51 -4.99 0.08 20.24
N SER A 52 -4.73 -1.11 19.70
CA SER A 52 -4.72 -2.30 20.53
C SER A 52 -3.72 -1.96 21.61
N GLU A 53 -4.21 -1.64 22.82
CA GLU A 53 -3.35 -1.43 23.97
C GLU A 53 -2.61 -2.74 24.21
N THR A 54 -1.50 -2.88 23.51
CA THR A 54 -0.55 -3.96 23.76
C THR A 54 0.01 -3.71 25.15
N PRO A 55 -0.08 -4.67 26.06
CA PRO A 55 0.44 -4.51 27.41
C PRO A 55 1.90 -4.00 27.36
N PRO A 56 2.27 -3.01 28.17
CA PRO A 56 3.63 -2.48 28.18
C PRO A 56 4.62 -3.61 28.47
N GLY A 57 5.62 -3.76 27.60
CA GLY A 57 6.63 -4.82 27.67
C GLY A 57 6.38 -6.03 26.75
N THR A 58 5.32 -6.05 25.96
CA THR A 58 5.14 -7.10 24.93
C THR A 58 6.06 -6.82 23.75
N HIS A 59 6.89 -7.80 23.43
CA HIS A 59 7.77 -7.75 22.25
C HIS A 59 6.94 -7.68 20.97
N ARG A 60 7.20 -6.70 20.10
CA ARG A 60 6.47 -6.47 18.84
C ARG A 60 7.31 -6.89 17.67
N VAL A 61 6.78 -7.77 16.86
CA VAL A 61 7.49 -8.35 15.71
C VAL A 61 6.72 -8.05 14.43
N LEU A 62 7.38 -7.41 13.49
CA LEU A 62 6.89 -7.27 12.13
C LEU A 62 7.43 -8.41 11.27
N VAL A 63 6.55 -9.19 10.68
CA VAL A 63 6.92 -10.30 9.78
C VAL A 63 6.58 -9.93 8.36
N VAL A 64 7.53 -10.07 7.46
CA VAL A 64 7.33 -9.84 6.02
C VAL A 64 7.31 -11.19 5.31
N ALA A 65 6.21 -11.51 4.66
CA ALA A 65 6.03 -12.77 3.95
C ALA A 65 5.64 -12.50 2.48
N PRO A 66 6.36 -13.07 1.50
CA PRO A 66 6.01 -12.88 0.09
C PRO A 66 4.68 -13.57 -0.26
N PRO A 67 4.01 -13.15 -1.35
CA PRO A 67 2.85 -13.86 -1.89
C PRO A 67 3.17 -15.34 -2.12
N GLY A 68 2.18 -16.22 -1.85
CA GLY A 68 2.33 -17.67 -1.95
C GLY A 68 2.91 -18.33 -0.69
N THR A 69 3.21 -17.57 0.38
CA THR A 69 3.61 -18.14 1.66
C THR A 69 2.43 -18.88 2.30
N THR A 70 2.57 -20.17 2.53
CA THR A 70 1.51 -21.02 3.09
C THR A 70 1.70 -21.34 4.57
N THR A 71 2.91 -21.23 5.07
CA THR A 71 3.26 -21.56 6.47
C THR A 71 4.20 -20.51 7.01
N LEU A 72 3.92 -20.05 8.20
CA LEU A 72 4.72 -19.01 8.87
C LEU A 72 4.88 -19.39 10.35
N ALA A 73 6.12 -19.43 10.80
CA ALA A 73 6.42 -19.56 12.23
C ALA A 73 6.44 -18.16 12.86
N VAL A 74 5.55 -17.90 13.81
CA VAL A 74 5.52 -16.64 14.56
C VAL A 74 6.01 -16.84 16.00
N PRO A 75 6.73 -15.88 16.57
CA PRO A 75 7.18 -15.95 17.95
C PRO A 75 6.01 -16.05 18.93
N LEU A 76 6.07 -17.00 19.85
CA LEU A 76 5.05 -17.17 20.88
C LEU A 76 5.15 -16.03 21.91
N GLY A 77 4.02 -15.42 22.21
CA GLY A 77 3.94 -14.36 23.23
C GLY A 77 4.32 -12.95 22.73
N ALA A 78 4.66 -12.80 21.45
CA ALA A 78 4.84 -11.51 20.81
C ALA A 78 3.53 -10.98 20.25
N ASP A 79 3.43 -9.65 20.13
CA ASP A 79 2.42 -8.99 19.28
C ASP A 79 2.96 -9.00 17.85
N VAL A 80 2.27 -9.64 16.92
CA VAL A 80 2.78 -9.89 15.58
C VAL A 80 1.90 -9.22 14.53
N LEU A 81 2.53 -8.43 13.68
CA LEU A 81 1.96 -7.94 12.42
C LEU A 81 2.65 -8.64 11.26
N VAL A 82 1.89 -9.30 10.40
CA VAL A 82 2.38 -9.90 9.16
C VAL A 82 2.01 -8.97 8.00
N VAL A 83 2.99 -8.59 7.19
CA VAL A 83 2.80 -7.79 5.99
C VAL A 83 3.12 -8.64 4.77
N VAL A 84 2.17 -8.70 3.84
CA VAL A 84 2.33 -9.38 2.56
C VAL A 84 2.47 -8.32 1.48
N PRO A 85 3.70 -8.02 0.97
CA PRO A 85 3.87 -7.02 -0.08
C PRO A 85 3.27 -7.50 -1.41
N ALA A 86 2.61 -6.61 -2.13
CA ALA A 86 2.04 -6.91 -3.46
C ALA A 86 3.12 -6.83 -4.55
N LEU A 87 4.13 -7.69 -4.47
CA LEU A 87 5.34 -7.64 -5.29
C LEU A 87 5.02 -7.52 -6.78
N SER A 88 5.36 -6.38 -7.38
CA SER A 88 5.28 -6.16 -8.82
C SER A 88 6.66 -5.87 -9.41
N SER A 89 6.95 -6.42 -10.58
CA SER A 89 8.13 -6.02 -11.32
C SER A 89 7.85 -4.73 -12.10
N PRO A 90 8.88 -3.93 -12.44
CA PRO A 90 8.70 -2.73 -13.27
C PRO A 90 8.04 -3.00 -14.62
N SER A 91 8.20 -4.19 -15.19
CA SER A 91 7.57 -4.61 -16.44
C SER A 91 6.09 -4.92 -16.26
N GLU A 92 5.69 -5.51 -15.13
CA GLU A 92 4.30 -5.82 -14.79
C GLU A 92 3.50 -4.55 -14.49
N ALA A 93 4.14 -3.54 -13.88
CA ALA A 93 3.53 -2.23 -13.67
C ALA A 93 3.11 -1.55 -14.99
N LEU A 94 3.83 -1.81 -16.09
CA LEU A 94 3.51 -1.28 -17.42
C LEU A 94 2.40 -2.07 -18.16
N THR A 95 2.17 -3.32 -17.79
CA THR A 95 1.21 -4.21 -18.47
C THR A 95 -0.15 -4.30 -17.78
N GLY A 96 -0.33 -3.63 -16.63
CA GLY A 96 -1.58 -3.67 -15.86
C GLY A 96 -1.73 -4.92 -14.99
N ALA A 97 -0.69 -5.76 -14.86
CA ALA A 97 -0.69 -6.95 -14.00
C ALA A 97 -0.57 -6.63 -12.49
N VAL A 98 -0.64 -5.35 -12.13
CA VAL A 98 -0.60 -4.90 -10.73
C VAL A 98 -1.80 -5.41 -9.94
N ASP A 99 -2.97 -5.45 -10.58
CA ASP A 99 -4.21 -5.94 -9.93
C ASP A 99 -4.11 -7.43 -9.60
N ASP A 100 -3.52 -8.23 -10.50
CA ASP A 100 -3.31 -9.66 -10.27
C ASP A 100 -2.36 -9.91 -9.09
N ARG A 101 -1.28 -9.12 -9.00
CA ARG A 101 -0.31 -9.23 -7.89
C ARG A 101 -0.90 -8.82 -6.55
N ARG A 102 -1.73 -7.79 -6.56
CA ARG A 102 -2.46 -7.40 -5.37
C ARG A 102 -3.43 -8.48 -4.93
N HIS A 103 -4.11 -9.13 -5.86
CA HIS A 103 -5.00 -10.25 -5.59
C HIS A 103 -4.24 -11.45 -5.00
N ASP A 104 -3.09 -11.82 -5.55
CA ASP A 104 -2.21 -12.88 -5.00
C ASP A 104 -1.78 -12.57 -3.54
N ALA A 105 -1.47 -11.30 -3.27
CA ALA A 105 -1.11 -10.86 -1.92
C ALA A 105 -2.30 -10.91 -0.96
N GLU A 106 -3.51 -10.53 -1.42
CA GLU A 106 -4.75 -10.58 -0.65
C GLU A 106 -5.15 -12.03 -0.33
N GLU A 107 -5.02 -12.94 -1.28
CA GLU A 107 -5.27 -14.37 -1.07
C GLU A 107 -4.31 -14.96 -0.05
N THR A 108 -3.01 -14.64 -0.17
CA THR A 108 -1.99 -15.06 0.79
C THR A 108 -2.27 -14.50 2.19
N ALA A 109 -2.61 -13.21 2.28
CA ALA A 109 -2.94 -12.57 3.55
C ALA A 109 -4.16 -13.21 4.22
N ALA A 110 -5.21 -13.53 3.45
CA ALA A 110 -6.40 -14.23 3.95
C ALA A 110 -6.08 -15.64 4.44
N ALA A 111 -5.24 -16.38 3.72
CA ALA A 111 -4.78 -17.71 4.12
C ALA A 111 -3.98 -17.66 5.43
N LEU A 112 -3.02 -16.73 5.54
CA LEU A 112 -2.22 -16.54 6.76
C LEU A 112 -3.08 -16.08 7.95
N ALA A 113 -4.02 -15.17 7.73
CA ALA A 113 -4.92 -14.70 8.79
C ALA A 113 -5.77 -15.83 9.37
N SER A 114 -6.21 -16.78 8.53
CA SER A 114 -6.95 -17.96 8.99
C SER A 114 -6.09 -18.94 9.79
N GLY A 115 -4.80 -19.04 9.47
CA GLY A 115 -3.84 -19.90 10.17
C GLY A 115 -3.22 -19.29 11.43
N LEU A 116 -3.27 -17.96 11.56
CA LEU A 116 -2.61 -17.20 12.63
C LEU A 116 -3.60 -16.30 13.41
N PRO A 117 -4.52 -16.87 14.22
CA PRO A 117 -5.62 -16.11 14.83
C PRO A 117 -5.18 -15.03 15.84
N ARG A 118 -3.90 -15.01 16.21
CA ARG A 118 -3.33 -14.01 17.14
C ARG A 118 -2.44 -12.97 16.43
N ALA A 119 -2.15 -13.15 15.15
CA ALA A 119 -1.41 -12.18 14.36
C ALA A 119 -2.38 -11.32 13.56
N ARG A 120 -2.00 -10.05 13.39
CA ARG A 120 -2.65 -9.18 12.39
C ARG A 120 -1.97 -9.44 11.05
N VAL A 121 -2.74 -9.50 9.97
CA VAL A 121 -2.19 -9.71 8.63
C VAL A 121 -2.71 -8.59 7.73
N GLU A 122 -1.80 -7.94 7.02
CA GLU A 122 -2.10 -6.80 6.14
C GLU A 122 -1.39 -6.96 4.79
N VAL A 123 -2.01 -6.45 3.74
CA VAL A 123 -1.39 -6.34 2.42
C VAL A 123 -0.64 -5.01 2.36
N GLY A 124 0.65 -5.08 2.03
CA GLY A 124 1.52 -3.92 1.91
C GLY A 124 1.63 -3.37 0.48
N ALA A 125 2.49 -2.36 0.32
CA ALA A 125 2.86 -1.80 -0.98
C ALA A 125 3.57 -2.84 -1.86
N ASP A 126 3.75 -2.51 -3.13
CA ASP A 126 4.45 -3.33 -4.14
C ASP A 126 5.97 -3.41 -3.92
N ASP A 127 6.58 -2.38 -3.32
CA ASP A 127 7.97 -2.39 -2.86
C ASP A 127 8.02 -2.94 -1.43
N PRO A 128 8.73 -4.06 -1.16
CA PRO A 128 8.75 -4.68 0.15
C PRO A 128 9.36 -3.78 1.24
N ALA A 129 10.31 -2.94 0.90
CA ALA A 129 10.90 -2.01 1.87
C ALA A 129 9.94 -0.88 2.22
N LEU A 130 9.18 -0.38 1.23
CA LEU A 130 8.12 0.61 1.47
C LEU A 130 6.98 0.01 2.30
N ALA A 131 6.56 -1.21 2.01
CA ALA A 131 5.55 -1.92 2.79
C ALA A 131 5.94 -2.04 4.27
N VAL A 132 7.22 -2.31 4.55
CA VAL A 132 7.75 -2.36 5.92
C VAL A 132 7.78 -0.97 6.56
N GLU A 133 8.25 0.05 5.84
CA GLU A 133 8.28 1.43 6.37
C GLU A 133 6.88 1.91 6.77
N ASP A 134 5.88 1.64 5.93
CA ASP A 134 4.48 2.03 6.20
C ASP A 134 3.91 1.26 7.41
N ALA A 135 4.15 -0.04 7.48
CA ALA A 135 3.74 -0.85 8.62
C ALA A 135 4.41 -0.39 9.93
N LEU A 136 5.69 -0.06 9.91
CA LEU A 136 6.41 0.42 11.08
C LEU A 136 5.89 1.76 11.62
N ARG A 137 5.37 2.64 10.77
CA ARG A 137 4.76 3.90 11.22
C ARG A 137 3.52 3.70 12.09
N VAL A 138 2.80 2.62 11.86
CA VAL A 138 1.54 2.31 12.57
C VAL A 138 1.75 1.33 13.70
N PHE A 139 2.56 0.30 13.46
CA PHE A 139 2.72 -0.81 14.40
C PHE A 139 3.83 -0.61 15.43
N GLY A 140 4.93 0.07 15.06
CA GLY A 140 6.05 0.36 15.97
C GLY A 140 6.73 -0.91 16.49
N ALA A 141 7.18 -1.79 15.57
CA ALA A 141 7.87 -3.04 15.92
C ALA A 141 9.24 -2.81 16.56
N ASP A 142 9.69 -3.81 17.34
CA ASP A 142 11.02 -3.86 17.94
C ASP A 142 12.02 -4.57 17.00
N GLU A 143 11.52 -5.50 16.16
CA GLU A 143 12.31 -6.22 15.17
C GLU A 143 11.50 -6.55 13.92
N VAL A 144 12.19 -6.84 12.84
CA VAL A 144 11.60 -7.27 11.55
C VAL A 144 12.13 -8.65 11.19
N LEU A 145 11.20 -9.60 10.97
CA LEU A 145 11.50 -10.93 10.45
C LEU A 145 11.13 -11.01 8.98
N VAL A 146 12.06 -11.43 8.13
CA VAL A 146 11.84 -11.53 6.69
C VAL A 146 11.82 -12.99 6.27
N VAL A 147 10.67 -13.40 5.71
CA VAL A 147 10.50 -14.66 4.98
C VAL A 147 10.63 -14.33 3.51
N GLY A 148 11.67 -14.81 2.85
CA GLY A 148 11.87 -14.51 1.44
C GLY A 148 13.29 -14.72 0.97
N ASP A 149 13.54 -14.26 -0.24
CA ASP A 149 14.87 -14.36 -0.87
C ASP A 149 15.86 -13.29 -0.34
N ASP A 150 17.12 -13.45 -0.76
CA ASP A 150 18.20 -12.54 -0.38
C ASP A 150 17.96 -11.12 -0.86
N GLY A 151 17.31 -10.94 -2.00
CA GLY A 151 17.03 -9.63 -2.58
C GLY A 151 16.04 -8.84 -1.73
N MET A 152 14.95 -9.46 -1.30
CA MET A 152 13.97 -8.86 -0.40
C MET A 152 14.60 -8.52 0.96
N PHE A 153 15.35 -9.47 1.54
CA PHE A 153 16.05 -9.26 2.80
C PHE A 153 16.99 -8.06 2.75
N ASP A 154 17.83 -7.98 1.73
CA ASP A 154 18.80 -6.89 1.55
C ASP A 154 18.12 -5.54 1.28
N ALA A 155 17.02 -5.53 0.52
CA ALA A 155 16.24 -4.31 0.27
C ALA A 155 15.67 -3.73 1.56
N ILE A 156 15.07 -4.57 2.41
CA ILE A 156 14.51 -4.16 3.69
C ILE A 156 15.61 -3.72 4.65
N ARG A 157 16.67 -4.51 4.80
CA ARG A 157 17.78 -4.23 5.72
C ARG A 157 18.49 -2.90 5.44
N LYS A 158 18.56 -2.47 4.17
CA LYS A 158 19.18 -1.20 3.78
C LYS A 158 18.37 0.03 4.19
N ARG A 159 17.06 -0.11 4.34
CA ARG A 159 16.14 1.01 4.61
C ARG A 159 15.67 1.09 6.06
N VAL A 160 15.65 -0.03 6.76
CA VAL A 160 15.10 -0.13 8.11
C VAL A 160 16.22 -0.03 9.14
N ALA A 161 16.04 0.84 10.15
CA ALA A 161 17.01 1.03 11.23
C ALA A 161 16.89 -0.01 12.37
N LEU A 162 15.84 -0.84 12.35
CA LEU A 162 15.60 -1.89 13.34
C LEU A 162 16.41 -3.15 13.02
N PRO A 163 16.58 -4.06 14.01
CA PRO A 163 17.12 -5.38 13.76
C PRO A 163 16.28 -6.13 12.71
N VAL A 164 16.92 -6.61 11.65
CA VAL A 164 16.28 -7.40 10.59
C VAL A 164 16.90 -8.79 10.60
N SER A 165 16.07 -9.79 10.79
CA SER A 165 16.45 -11.21 10.85
C SER A 165 15.70 -12.02 9.80
N ARG A 166 16.21 -13.20 9.47
CA ARG A 166 15.49 -14.17 8.62
C ARG A 166 14.67 -15.10 9.50
N ALA A 167 13.47 -15.40 9.03
CA ALA A 167 12.60 -16.38 9.66
C ALA A 167 12.81 -17.79 9.07
#